data_f081cd79e595f9dfd5037a82f13ff38c
#
_entry.id   f081cd79e595f9dfd5037a82f13ff38c
#
_cell.length_a   1.000
_cell.length_b   1.000
_cell.length_c   1.000
_cell.angle_alpha   90.00
_cell.angle_beta   90.00
_cell.angle_gamma   90.00
#
_symmetry.space_group_name_H-M   'P 1'
#
loop_
_entity.id
_entity.type
_entity.pdbx_description
1 polymer ?
#
loop_
_entity_poly.entity_id
_entity_poly.type
_entity_poly.pdbx_seq_one_letter_code
_entity_poly.pdbx_strand_id
1 'polypeptide(L)'
;MDKKDYKNVFVFAEQREGVIQSVALELLGKARDLADALGEKVVAMLLGEGIKDQAQMLIEYGADEVIVVDAPELKDFLSEQYSQAVGQIITERKPSIVLYGATTIGRDLAPRIASRLKTGLTADCTKLDIEPDANNELEFRMTRPAFGGNLMATIICPNNRPQMSTVRPGVMQKMQRQQGREGIVTEFAPAFDASKFKVKLVKTIKADKQMADIAEAKILVSGGRGVHDKEGFDKLQALADVLGGQVASSRAMVDNGVMPHECQVGQTGKTVRPNLYMACGISGAIQHLAGMEESDFIVAINKDKFAPIFSVADLGIVGDLHKIVPMLTERIKHELEK
;
A
#
# COMPACT_ATOMS: atom_id res chain seq x y z
N MET A 1 -17.91 -15.76 -22.77
CA MET A 1 -17.67 -15.78 -21.30
C MET A 1 -18.96 -15.33 -20.67
N ASP A 2 -19.62 -16.19 -19.90
CA ASP A 2 -20.81 -15.75 -19.15
C ASP A 2 -20.34 -15.09 -17.86
N LYS A 3 -20.67 -13.80 -17.67
CA LYS A 3 -20.26 -13.03 -16.49
C LYS A 3 -20.89 -13.58 -15.21
N LYS A 4 -22.05 -14.26 -15.31
CA LYS A 4 -22.78 -14.86 -14.17
C LYS A 4 -22.03 -16.02 -13.51
N ASP A 5 -21.07 -16.63 -14.21
CA ASP A 5 -20.22 -17.68 -13.66
C ASP A 5 -19.17 -17.15 -12.68
N TYR A 6 -18.88 -15.84 -12.73
CA TYR A 6 -17.84 -15.19 -11.94
C TYR A 6 -18.43 -14.57 -10.68
N LYS A 7 -17.94 -15.00 -9.52
CA LYS A 7 -18.41 -14.57 -8.20
C LYS A 7 -17.25 -14.45 -7.22
N ASN A 8 -17.48 -13.67 -6.20
CA ASN A 8 -16.58 -13.42 -5.07
C ASN A 8 -15.43 -12.45 -5.37
N VAL A 9 -15.12 -11.67 -4.34
CA VAL A 9 -14.03 -10.71 -4.37
C VAL A 9 -12.77 -11.36 -3.82
N PHE A 10 -11.77 -11.52 -4.66
CA PHE A 10 -10.51 -12.14 -4.30
C PHE A 10 -9.46 -11.09 -3.95
N VAL A 11 -8.66 -11.39 -2.94
CA VAL A 11 -7.52 -10.56 -2.51
C VAL A 11 -6.25 -11.41 -2.60
N PHE A 12 -5.24 -10.93 -3.31
CA PHE A 12 -3.89 -11.48 -3.21
C PHE A 12 -3.30 -11.03 -1.87
N ALA A 13 -3.20 -11.96 -0.92
CA ALA A 13 -2.62 -11.72 0.39
C ALA A 13 -1.09 -11.68 0.27
N GLU A 14 -0.54 -10.50 -0.06
CA GLU A 14 0.91 -10.33 -0.17
C GLU A 14 1.58 -10.64 1.16
N GLN A 15 2.61 -11.47 1.10
CA GLN A 15 3.48 -11.78 2.22
C GLN A 15 4.95 -11.63 1.81
N ARG A 16 5.83 -11.39 2.77
CA ARG A 16 7.28 -11.40 2.59
C ARG A 16 7.90 -12.17 3.73
N GLU A 17 8.68 -13.19 3.39
CA GLU A 17 9.36 -14.06 4.38
C GLU A 17 8.39 -14.61 5.46
N GLY A 18 7.18 -15.00 5.04
CA GLY A 18 6.14 -15.53 5.95
C GLY A 18 5.34 -14.48 6.72
N VAL A 19 5.59 -13.18 6.50
CA VAL A 19 4.87 -12.08 7.18
C VAL A 19 3.87 -11.43 6.23
N ILE A 20 2.59 -11.45 6.60
CA ILE A 20 1.53 -10.77 5.86
C ILE A 20 1.79 -9.26 5.85
N GLN A 21 1.75 -8.66 4.67
CA GLN A 21 1.97 -7.23 4.52
C GLN A 21 0.70 -6.43 4.85
N SER A 22 0.89 -5.22 5.38
CA SER A 22 -0.18 -4.29 5.75
C SER A 22 -1.22 -4.10 4.65
N VAL A 23 -0.76 -3.92 3.40
CA VAL A 23 -1.64 -3.73 2.24
C VAL A 23 -2.62 -4.90 2.03
N ALA A 24 -2.25 -6.13 2.35
CA ALA A 24 -3.16 -7.27 2.25
C ALA A 24 -4.34 -7.13 3.22
N LEU A 25 -4.10 -6.65 4.44
CA LEU A 25 -5.13 -6.42 5.45
C LEU A 25 -6.03 -5.23 5.09
N GLU A 26 -5.47 -4.18 4.49
CA GLU A 26 -6.22 -3.05 3.94
C GLU A 26 -7.17 -3.50 2.82
N LEU A 27 -6.66 -4.34 1.92
CA LEU A 27 -7.43 -4.87 0.81
C LEU A 27 -8.56 -5.80 1.28
N LEU A 28 -8.36 -6.58 2.34
CA LEU A 28 -9.43 -7.39 2.94
C LEU A 28 -10.57 -6.51 3.47
N GLY A 29 -10.24 -5.41 4.13
CA GLY A 29 -11.24 -4.43 4.57
C GLY A 29 -12.05 -3.89 3.41
N LYS A 30 -11.37 -3.44 2.34
CA LYS A 30 -12.07 -2.92 1.16
C LYS A 30 -12.83 -4.01 0.38
N ALA A 31 -12.27 -5.21 0.30
CA ALA A 31 -12.94 -6.36 -0.32
C ALA A 31 -14.25 -6.70 0.40
N ARG A 32 -14.31 -6.52 1.73
CA ARG A 32 -15.54 -6.75 2.50
C ARG A 32 -16.63 -5.75 2.08
N ASP A 33 -16.30 -4.45 1.98
CA ASP A 33 -17.25 -3.43 1.51
C ASP A 33 -17.80 -3.77 0.11
N LEU A 34 -16.93 -4.17 -0.81
CA LEU A 34 -17.30 -4.53 -2.18
C LEU A 34 -18.14 -5.81 -2.23
N ALA A 35 -17.75 -6.82 -1.46
CA ALA A 35 -18.45 -8.10 -1.41
C ALA A 35 -19.85 -7.95 -0.79
N ASP A 36 -20.00 -7.14 0.27
CA ASP A 36 -21.28 -6.86 0.90
C ASP A 36 -22.22 -6.14 -0.07
N ALA A 37 -21.71 -5.17 -0.84
CA ALA A 37 -22.50 -4.48 -1.86
C ALA A 37 -22.96 -5.41 -3.01
N LEU A 38 -22.17 -6.45 -3.32
CA LEU A 38 -22.48 -7.43 -4.37
C LEU A 38 -23.26 -8.66 -3.85
N GLY A 39 -23.37 -8.85 -2.54
CA GLY A 39 -23.89 -10.09 -1.93
C GLY A 39 -22.97 -11.29 -2.16
N GLU A 40 -21.65 -11.05 -2.21
CA GLU A 40 -20.60 -12.03 -2.49
C GLU A 40 -19.70 -12.28 -1.27
N LYS A 41 -18.77 -13.23 -1.39
CA LYS A 41 -17.78 -13.56 -0.35
C LYS A 41 -16.44 -12.89 -0.63
N VAL A 42 -15.67 -12.69 0.45
CA VAL A 42 -14.26 -12.31 0.39
C VAL A 42 -13.39 -13.54 0.47
N VAL A 43 -12.52 -13.73 -0.52
CA VAL A 43 -11.59 -14.88 -0.59
C VAL A 43 -10.16 -14.36 -0.65
N ALA A 44 -9.34 -14.76 0.32
CA ALA A 44 -7.91 -14.44 0.31
C ALA A 44 -7.12 -15.55 -0.40
N MET A 45 -6.19 -15.18 -1.27
CA MET A 45 -5.20 -16.09 -1.86
C MET A 45 -3.88 -15.92 -1.11
N LEU A 46 -3.50 -16.92 -0.31
CA LEU A 46 -2.29 -16.94 0.50
C LEU A 46 -1.30 -17.95 -0.09
N LEU A 47 -0.17 -17.45 -0.60
CA LEU A 47 0.83 -18.25 -1.28
C LEU A 47 2.19 -18.13 -0.59
N GLY A 48 2.91 -19.25 -0.42
CA GLY A 48 4.24 -19.28 0.20
C GLY A 48 4.75 -20.69 0.46
N GLU A 49 5.81 -20.78 1.24
CA GLU A 49 6.30 -22.02 1.86
C GLU A 49 6.15 -21.90 3.39
N GLY A 50 5.53 -22.89 4.02
CA GLY A 50 5.28 -22.89 5.48
C GLY A 50 4.34 -21.77 5.92
N ILE A 51 3.38 -21.36 5.08
CA ILE A 51 2.57 -20.14 5.27
C ILE A 51 1.19 -20.39 5.89
N LYS A 52 0.81 -21.65 6.02
CA LYS A 52 -0.56 -22.06 6.39
C LYS A 52 -1.05 -21.46 7.71
N ASP A 53 -0.17 -21.30 8.68
CA ASP A 53 -0.51 -20.75 10.01
C ASP A 53 -0.97 -19.29 9.95
N GLN A 54 -0.69 -18.58 8.85
CA GLN A 54 -1.12 -17.20 8.65
C GLN A 54 -2.58 -17.08 8.16
N ALA A 55 -3.23 -18.20 7.77
CA ALA A 55 -4.59 -18.17 7.23
C ALA A 55 -5.61 -17.62 8.23
N GLN A 56 -5.50 -17.98 9.51
CA GLN A 56 -6.41 -17.51 10.54
C GLN A 56 -6.38 -15.98 10.69
N MET A 57 -5.20 -15.37 10.57
CA MET A 57 -5.10 -13.91 10.60
C MET A 57 -5.93 -13.26 9.49
N LEU A 58 -5.88 -13.77 8.26
CA LEU A 58 -6.66 -13.22 7.14
C LEU A 58 -8.17 -13.36 7.36
N ILE A 59 -8.61 -14.46 7.99
CA ILE A 59 -10.02 -14.66 8.38
C ILE A 59 -10.43 -13.61 9.41
N GLU A 60 -9.62 -13.38 10.43
CA GLU A 60 -9.89 -12.39 11.48
C GLU A 60 -9.91 -10.94 10.95
N TYR A 61 -9.28 -10.68 9.79
CA TYR A 61 -9.32 -9.40 9.08
C TYR A 61 -10.35 -9.35 7.92
N GLY A 62 -11.29 -10.29 7.86
CA GLY A 62 -12.48 -10.16 7.02
C GLY A 62 -12.60 -11.15 5.88
N ALA A 63 -11.66 -12.08 5.66
CA ALA A 63 -11.84 -13.14 4.68
C ALA A 63 -12.89 -14.17 5.15
N ASP A 64 -13.78 -14.60 4.25
CA ASP A 64 -14.71 -15.71 4.49
C ASP A 64 -14.06 -17.05 4.15
N GLU A 65 -13.12 -17.02 3.19
CA GLU A 65 -12.33 -18.17 2.77
C GLU A 65 -10.89 -17.74 2.54
N VAL A 66 -9.94 -18.60 2.90
CA VAL A 66 -8.53 -18.47 2.55
C VAL A 66 -8.11 -19.67 1.72
N ILE A 67 -7.72 -19.42 0.47
CA ILE A 67 -7.10 -20.42 -0.39
C ILE A 67 -5.59 -20.40 -0.12
N VAL A 68 -5.09 -21.48 0.45
CA VAL A 68 -3.66 -21.62 0.80
C VAL A 68 -2.97 -22.44 -0.29
N VAL A 69 -1.88 -21.90 -0.80
CA VAL A 69 -0.91 -22.63 -1.64
C VAL A 69 0.41 -22.68 -0.88
N ASP A 70 0.67 -23.82 -0.25
CA ASP A 70 1.90 -24.05 0.50
C ASP A 70 2.82 -24.96 -0.35
N ALA A 71 3.84 -24.37 -0.98
CA ALA A 71 4.72 -25.08 -1.88
C ALA A 71 6.14 -24.50 -1.88
N PRO A 72 7.19 -25.35 -2.02
CA PRO A 72 8.59 -24.91 -2.04
C PRO A 72 8.91 -23.92 -3.16
N GLU A 73 8.22 -24.02 -4.30
CA GLU A 73 8.35 -23.13 -5.45
C GLU A 73 7.94 -21.69 -5.15
N LEU A 74 7.20 -21.48 -4.05
CA LEU A 74 6.66 -20.19 -3.62
C LEU A 74 7.38 -19.60 -2.40
N LYS A 75 8.51 -20.19 -1.98
CA LYS A 75 9.34 -19.70 -0.89
C LYS A 75 9.72 -18.23 -1.05
N ASP A 76 10.29 -17.93 -2.21
CA ASP A 76 10.64 -16.57 -2.61
C ASP A 76 9.68 -16.08 -3.70
N PHE A 77 9.42 -14.75 -3.74
CA PHE A 77 8.62 -14.24 -4.83
C PHE A 77 9.40 -14.31 -6.15
N LEU A 78 8.96 -15.19 -7.03
CA LEU A 78 9.40 -15.27 -8.41
C LEU A 78 8.16 -15.22 -9.31
N SER A 79 8.14 -14.27 -10.24
CA SER A 79 6.95 -13.93 -11.03
C SER A 79 6.33 -15.10 -11.79
N GLU A 80 7.16 -16.03 -12.32
CA GLU A 80 6.65 -17.17 -13.10
C GLU A 80 5.90 -18.16 -12.21
N GLN A 81 6.47 -18.53 -11.05
CA GLN A 81 5.88 -19.47 -10.11
C GLN A 81 4.55 -18.92 -9.55
N TYR A 82 4.59 -17.70 -9.03
CA TYR A 82 3.39 -17.04 -8.49
C TYR A 82 2.31 -16.85 -9.56
N SER A 83 2.69 -16.47 -10.79
CA SER A 83 1.68 -16.28 -11.84
C SER A 83 1.09 -17.59 -12.35
N GLN A 84 1.79 -18.73 -12.26
CA GLN A 84 1.22 -20.04 -12.55
C GLN A 84 0.19 -20.43 -11.48
N ALA A 85 0.53 -20.30 -10.19
CA ALA A 85 -0.36 -20.64 -9.09
C ALA A 85 -1.61 -19.75 -9.07
N VAL A 86 -1.45 -18.43 -9.06
CA VAL A 86 -2.58 -17.48 -9.03
C VAL A 86 -3.46 -17.60 -10.29
N GLY A 87 -2.84 -17.79 -11.46
CA GLY A 87 -3.59 -17.98 -12.71
C GLY A 87 -4.48 -19.23 -12.70
N GLN A 88 -4.01 -20.35 -12.12
CA GLN A 88 -4.79 -21.58 -11.97
C GLN A 88 -5.96 -21.37 -10.98
N ILE A 89 -5.72 -20.75 -9.81
CA ILE A 89 -6.77 -20.43 -8.85
C ILE A 89 -7.88 -19.60 -9.52
N ILE A 90 -7.51 -18.51 -10.19
CA ILE A 90 -8.49 -17.63 -10.84
C ILE A 90 -9.26 -18.35 -11.95
N THR A 91 -8.60 -19.19 -12.72
CA THR A 91 -9.24 -19.93 -13.81
C THR A 91 -10.26 -20.95 -13.28
N GLU A 92 -9.94 -21.63 -12.18
CA GLU A 92 -10.82 -22.62 -11.56
C GLU A 92 -11.96 -21.96 -10.77
N ARG A 93 -11.64 -20.96 -9.94
CA ARG A 93 -12.59 -20.37 -8.99
C ARG A 93 -13.41 -19.22 -9.57
N LYS A 94 -13.02 -18.68 -10.71
CA LYS A 94 -13.73 -17.62 -11.46
C LYS A 94 -14.19 -16.44 -10.58
N PRO A 95 -13.28 -15.69 -9.94
CA PRO A 95 -13.67 -14.51 -9.16
C PRO A 95 -14.26 -13.41 -10.03
N SER A 96 -15.21 -12.63 -9.48
CA SER A 96 -15.75 -11.43 -10.13
C SER A 96 -14.73 -10.29 -10.14
N ILE A 97 -14.04 -10.10 -9.00
CA ILE A 97 -13.03 -9.06 -8.76
C ILE A 97 -11.78 -9.69 -8.17
N VAL A 98 -10.59 -9.19 -8.56
CA VAL A 98 -9.31 -9.55 -7.92
C VAL A 98 -8.53 -8.29 -7.58
N LEU A 99 -8.16 -8.14 -6.30
CA LEU A 99 -7.42 -7.02 -5.76
C LEU A 99 -5.98 -7.41 -5.45
N TYR A 100 -5.03 -6.54 -5.80
CA TYR A 100 -3.61 -6.63 -5.49
C TYR A 100 -3.12 -5.34 -4.85
N GLY A 101 -2.11 -5.38 -3.98
CA GLY A 101 -1.39 -4.19 -3.57
C GLY A 101 -0.59 -3.60 -4.73
N ALA A 102 -0.53 -2.27 -4.87
CA ALA A 102 0.34 -1.61 -5.85
C ALA A 102 1.80 -1.53 -5.34
N THR A 103 2.27 -2.59 -4.73
CA THR A 103 3.65 -2.83 -4.30
C THR A 103 4.53 -3.25 -5.47
N THR A 104 5.82 -3.44 -5.24
CA THR A 104 6.73 -4.02 -6.25
C THR A 104 6.29 -5.41 -6.70
N ILE A 105 5.78 -6.24 -5.77
CA ILE A 105 5.26 -7.58 -6.06
C ILE A 105 3.96 -7.50 -6.86
N GLY A 106 2.99 -6.74 -6.40
CA GLY A 106 1.70 -6.65 -7.08
C GLY A 106 1.78 -5.98 -8.45
N ARG A 107 2.66 -4.98 -8.62
CA ARG A 107 2.91 -4.31 -9.92
C ARG A 107 3.60 -5.24 -10.94
N ASP A 108 4.32 -6.26 -10.50
CA ASP A 108 4.88 -7.29 -11.38
C ASP A 108 3.87 -8.42 -11.66
N LEU A 109 3.18 -8.91 -10.63
CA LEU A 109 2.28 -10.07 -10.73
C LEU A 109 0.97 -9.75 -11.44
N ALA A 110 0.25 -8.69 -11.03
CA ALA A 110 -1.10 -8.41 -11.52
C ALA A 110 -1.19 -8.23 -13.05
N PRO A 111 -0.30 -7.47 -13.73
CA PRO A 111 -0.36 -7.32 -15.18
C PRO A 111 -0.05 -8.61 -15.92
N ARG A 112 0.80 -9.49 -15.38
CA ARG A 112 1.06 -10.82 -15.95
C ARG A 112 -0.19 -11.68 -15.92
N ILE A 113 -0.91 -11.68 -14.79
CA ILE A 113 -2.18 -12.40 -14.65
C ILE A 113 -3.23 -11.82 -15.59
N ALA A 114 -3.41 -10.48 -15.63
CA ALA A 114 -4.38 -9.82 -16.51
C ALA A 114 -4.14 -10.17 -17.99
N SER A 115 -2.89 -10.13 -18.42
CA SER A 115 -2.50 -10.49 -19.79
C SER A 115 -2.81 -11.96 -20.12
N ARG A 116 -2.50 -12.90 -19.22
CA ARG A 116 -2.78 -14.33 -19.42
C ARG A 116 -4.27 -14.64 -19.49
N LEU A 117 -5.07 -13.94 -18.67
CA LEU A 117 -6.53 -14.08 -18.63
C LEU A 117 -7.26 -13.24 -19.68
N LYS A 118 -6.52 -12.40 -20.42
CA LYS A 118 -7.05 -11.45 -21.43
C LYS A 118 -8.14 -10.56 -20.84
N THR A 119 -7.89 -10.02 -19.64
CA THR A 119 -8.80 -9.10 -18.94
C THR A 119 -8.14 -7.74 -18.70
N GLY A 120 -8.95 -6.75 -18.25
CA GLY A 120 -8.47 -5.42 -17.89
C GLY A 120 -7.85 -5.38 -16.48
N LEU A 121 -6.86 -4.50 -16.31
CA LEU A 121 -6.26 -4.18 -15.03
C LEU A 121 -6.15 -2.66 -14.89
N THR A 122 -6.73 -2.11 -13.81
CA THR A 122 -6.52 -0.71 -13.43
C THR A 122 -5.43 -0.62 -12.38
N ALA A 123 -4.36 0.13 -12.67
CA ALA A 123 -3.20 0.21 -11.80
C ALA A 123 -3.22 1.43 -10.89
N ASP A 124 -2.71 1.27 -9.65
CA ASP A 124 -2.47 2.33 -8.67
C ASP A 124 -3.76 3.07 -8.26
N CYS A 125 -4.82 2.29 -8.00
CA CYS A 125 -6.10 2.83 -7.57
C CYS A 125 -6.01 3.41 -6.15
N THR A 126 -6.75 4.51 -5.94
CA THR A 126 -6.89 5.14 -4.62
C THR A 126 -8.33 5.05 -4.09
N LYS A 127 -9.30 4.69 -4.94
CA LYS A 127 -10.69 4.49 -4.54
C LYS A 127 -11.31 3.35 -5.36
N LEU A 128 -12.12 2.52 -4.71
CA LEU A 128 -12.85 1.40 -5.31
C LEU A 128 -14.30 1.43 -4.81
N ASP A 129 -15.27 1.36 -5.72
CA ASP A 129 -16.68 1.42 -5.36
C ASP A 129 -17.51 0.45 -6.20
N ILE A 130 -18.67 0.04 -5.67
CA ILE A 130 -19.76 -0.57 -6.42
C ILE A 130 -20.86 0.45 -6.52
N GLU A 131 -21.19 0.86 -7.75
CA GLU A 131 -22.27 1.83 -8.00
C GLU A 131 -23.14 1.34 -9.15
N PRO A 132 -24.44 1.71 -9.18
CA PRO A 132 -25.30 1.38 -10.32
C PRO A 132 -24.84 2.11 -11.59
N ASP A 133 -24.90 1.43 -12.73
CA ASP A 133 -24.75 2.00 -14.04
C ASP A 133 -26.06 2.67 -14.55
N ALA A 134 -26.09 3.11 -15.79
CA ALA A 134 -27.27 3.72 -16.40
C ALA A 134 -28.48 2.78 -16.51
N ASN A 135 -28.29 1.46 -16.43
CA ASN A 135 -29.31 0.43 -16.45
C ASN A 135 -29.68 -0.08 -15.04
N ASN A 136 -29.14 0.56 -14.00
CA ASN A 136 -29.27 0.15 -12.61
C ASN A 136 -28.62 -1.23 -12.29
N GLU A 137 -27.63 -1.64 -13.10
CA GLU A 137 -26.79 -2.81 -12.82
C GLU A 137 -25.56 -2.39 -12.01
N LEU A 138 -25.18 -3.22 -11.02
CA LEU A 138 -24.01 -2.92 -10.18
C LEU A 138 -22.71 -3.01 -10.98
N GLU A 139 -21.93 -1.93 -10.94
CA GLU A 139 -20.70 -1.77 -11.69
C GLU A 139 -19.52 -1.48 -10.74
N PHE A 140 -18.43 -2.23 -10.92
CA PHE A 140 -17.20 -1.99 -10.19
C PHE A 140 -16.43 -0.82 -10.80
N ARG A 141 -16.22 0.24 -10.03
CA ARG A 141 -15.53 1.47 -10.41
C ARG A 141 -14.20 1.59 -9.72
N MET A 142 -13.16 1.78 -10.51
CA MET A 142 -11.76 1.84 -10.08
C MET A 142 -11.22 3.24 -10.36
N THR A 143 -11.03 4.04 -9.30
CA THR A 143 -10.55 5.42 -9.44
C THR A 143 -9.07 5.51 -9.12
N ARG A 144 -8.33 6.20 -9.97
CA ARG A 144 -6.91 6.44 -9.84
C ARG A 144 -6.52 7.86 -10.20
N PRO A 145 -5.43 8.41 -9.66
CA PRO A 145 -4.87 9.67 -10.16
C PRO A 145 -4.42 9.53 -11.62
N ALA A 146 -4.80 10.49 -12.44
CA ALA A 146 -4.31 10.65 -13.81
C ALA A 146 -3.04 11.50 -13.83
N PHE A 147 -2.46 11.71 -15.02
CA PHE A 147 -1.28 12.55 -15.18
C PHE A 147 -1.50 13.96 -14.62
N GLY A 148 -0.52 14.44 -13.81
CA GLY A 148 -0.53 15.77 -13.21
C GLY A 148 -1.13 15.84 -11.79
N GLY A 149 -1.68 14.74 -11.26
CA GLY A 149 -2.14 14.68 -9.86
C GLY A 149 -3.49 15.35 -9.56
N ASN A 150 -3.94 16.27 -10.43
CA ASN A 150 -5.18 17.04 -10.20
C ASN A 150 -6.43 16.43 -10.87
N LEU A 151 -6.27 15.35 -11.60
CA LEU A 151 -7.35 14.65 -12.30
C LEU A 151 -7.45 13.22 -11.78
N MET A 152 -8.67 12.85 -11.38
CA MET A 152 -9.01 11.47 -11.01
C MET A 152 -9.73 10.81 -12.19
N ALA A 153 -9.23 9.65 -12.62
CA ALA A 153 -9.85 8.86 -13.67
C ALA A 153 -10.56 7.65 -13.05
N THR A 154 -11.87 7.56 -13.24
CA THR A 154 -12.66 6.38 -12.88
C THR A 154 -12.77 5.45 -14.08
N ILE A 155 -12.30 4.23 -13.92
CA ILE A 155 -12.17 3.22 -14.97
C ILE A 155 -13.13 2.08 -14.66
N ILE A 156 -13.78 1.57 -15.68
CA ILE A 156 -14.67 0.42 -15.63
C ILE A 156 -14.18 -0.67 -16.59
N CYS A 157 -14.52 -1.91 -16.29
CA CYS A 157 -14.22 -3.06 -17.15
C CYS A 157 -15.52 -3.90 -17.39
N PRO A 158 -16.44 -3.42 -18.22
CA PRO A 158 -17.79 -4.01 -18.32
C PRO A 158 -17.80 -5.39 -19.00
N ASN A 159 -16.84 -5.70 -19.87
CA ASN A 159 -16.93 -6.84 -20.77
C ASN A 159 -16.15 -8.08 -20.32
N ASN A 160 -15.09 -7.91 -19.53
CA ASN A 160 -14.20 -9.01 -19.15
C ASN A 160 -14.24 -9.30 -17.65
N ARG A 161 -13.91 -10.55 -17.30
CA ARG A 161 -13.80 -11.03 -15.91
C ARG A 161 -12.49 -11.84 -15.77
N PRO A 162 -11.91 -11.88 -14.56
CA PRO A 162 -12.22 -10.99 -13.44
C PRO A 162 -11.93 -9.51 -13.77
N GLN A 163 -12.57 -8.60 -13.03
CA GLN A 163 -12.16 -7.20 -13.01
C GLN A 163 -10.98 -7.07 -12.04
N MET A 164 -9.88 -6.48 -12.47
CA MET A 164 -8.66 -6.47 -11.68
C MET A 164 -8.16 -5.06 -11.39
N SER A 165 -7.66 -4.86 -10.16
CA SER A 165 -6.99 -3.61 -9.81
C SER A 165 -5.76 -3.86 -8.93
N THR A 166 -4.77 -2.97 -9.07
CA THR A 166 -3.77 -2.77 -8.01
C THR A 166 -4.12 -1.51 -7.24
N VAL A 167 -4.02 -1.57 -5.90
CA VAL A 167 -4.40 -0.50 -4.99
C VAL A 167 -3.18 0.04 -4.28
N ARG A 168 -3.05 1.35 -4.21
CA ARG A 168 -1.94 2.01 -3.53
C ARG A 168 -1.94 1.63 -2.04
N PRO A 169 -0.81 1.18 -1.47
CA PRO A 169 -0.71 0.95 -0.02
C PRO A 169 -0.99 2.21 0.79
N GLY A 170 -1.63 2.05 1.95
CA GLY A 170 -1.93 3.14 2.87
C GLY A 170 -3.19 3.96 2.54
N VAL A 171 -3.91 3.65 1.44
CA VAL A 171 -5.13 4.39 1.05
C VAL A 171 -6.43 3.70 1.47
N MET A 172 -6.40 2.41 1.77
CA MET A 172 -7.57 1.68 2.27
C MET A 172 -7.45 1.40 3.76
N GLN A 173 -8.59 1.34 4.45
CA GLN A 173 -8.60 1.09 5.88
C GLN A 173 -8.65 -0.41 6.18
N LYS A 174 -7.83 -0.84 7.13
CA LYS A 174 -7.91 -2.20 7.69
C LYS A 174 -9.17 -2.32 8.55
N MET A 175 -9.83 -3.45 8.49
CA MET A 175 -10.86 -3.78 9.48
C MET A 175 -10.22 -3.94 10.86
N GLN A 176 -11.02 -3.72 11.91
CA GLN A 176 -10.64 -4.15 13.25
C GLN A 176 -10.54 -5.68 13.29
N ARG A 177 -9.47 -6.19 13.86
CA ARG A 177 -9.26 -7.63 14.01
C ARG A 177 -10.36 -8.26 14.85
N GLN A 178 -11.07 -9.20 14.29
CA GLN A 178 -12.15 -9.97 14.93
C GLN A 178 -11.57 -11.30 15.41
N GLN A 179 -10.98 -11.33 16.61
CA GLN A 179 -10.41 -12.55 17.16
C GLN A 179 -11.44 -13.67 17.27
N GLY A 180 -11.07 -14.85 16.80
CA GLY A 180 -11.94 -16.03 16.84
C GLY A 180 -13.03 -16.06 15.74
N ARG A 181 -12.96 -15.13 14.74
CA ARG A 181 -13.83 -15.22 13.57
C ARG A 181 -13.61 -16.54 12.86
N GLU A 182 -14.69 -17.23 12.53
CA GLU A 182 -14.66 -18.47 11.76
C GLU A 182 -14.64 -18.20 10.25
N GLY A 183 -13.95 -19.04 9.51
CA GLY A 183 -13.87 -19.01 8.05
C GLY A 183 -13.38 -20.34 7.49
N ILE A 184 -13.34 -20.44 6.18
CA ILE A 184 -12.95 -21.67 5.48
C ILE A 184 -11.47 -21.54 5.07
N VAL A 185 -10.68 -22.57 5.35
CA VAL A 185 -9.32 -22.71 4.81
C VAL A 185 -9.32 -23.84 3.79
N THR A 186 -9.02 -23.52 2.54
CA THR A 186 -8.98 -24.47 1.41
C THR A 186 -7.54 -24.59 0.93
N GLU A 187 -7.00 -25.79 0.92
CA GLU A 187 -5.70 -26.05 0.31
C GLU A 187 -5.83 -26.20 -1.22
N PHE A 188 -4.95 -25.56 -1.95
CA PHE A 188 -4.90 -25.64 -3.41
C PHE A 188 -3.49 -26.05 -3.85
N ALA A 189 -3.40 -27.10 -4.67
CA ALA A 189 -2.14 -27.60 -5.19
C ALA A 189 -2.03 -27.30 -6.70
N PRO A 190 -1.36 -26.20 -7.09
CA PRO A 190 -1.18 -25.87 -8.50
C PRO A 190 -0.20 -26.84 -9.18
N ALA A 191 -0.43 -27.11 -10.45
CA ALA A 191 0.53 -27.80 -11.29
C ALA A 191 1.58 -26.81 -11.80
N PHE A 192 2.82 -26.96 -11.34
CA PHE A 192 3.93 -26.13 -11.81
C PHE A 192 4.58 -26.70 -13.06
N ASP A 193 4.71 -25.87 -14.09
CA ASP A 193 5.51 -26.16 -15.29
C ASP A 193 6.91 -25.57 -15.13
N ALA A 194 7.84 -26.34 -14.61
CA ALA A 194 9.21 -25.92 -14.35
C ALA A 194 9.96 -25.49 -15.63
N SER A 195 9.54 -25.94 -16.83
CA SER A 195 10.16 -25.52 -18.09
C SER A 195 10.00 -24.02 -18.37
N LYS A 196 9.01 -23.39 -17.73
CA LYS A 196 8.73 -21.95 -17.83
C LYS A 196 9.47 -21.11 -16.80
N PHE A 197 10.15 -21.72 -15.84
CA PHE A 197 10.96 -21.01 -14.85
C PHE A 197 12.23 -20.46 -15.49
N LYS A 198 12.23 -19.18 -15.84
CA LYS A 198 13.35 -18.52 -16.54
C LYS A 198 14.35 -17.85 -15.58
N VAL A 199 13.96 -17.67 -14.32
CA VAL A 199 14.74 -16.99 -13.30
C VAL A 199 14.82 -17.86 -12.04
N LYS A 200 15.97 -17.85 -11.38
CA LYS A 200 16.16 -18.44 -10.04
C LYS A 200 16.82 -17.42 -9.12
N LEU A 201 16.43 -17.43 -7.86
CA LEU A 201 17.12 -16.68 -6.83
C LEU A 201 18.49 -17.29 -6.57
N VAL A 202 19.56 -16.50 -6.68
CA VAL A 202 20.93 -16.95 -6.41
C VAL A 202 21.32 -16.64 -4.96
N LYS A 203 21.00 -15.44 -4.50
CA LYS A 203 21.38 -14.95 -3.16
C LYS A 203 20.52 -13.76 -2.76
N THR A 204 20.10 -13.74 -1.50
CA THR A 204 19.52 -12.55 -0.84
C THR A 204 20.56 -11.95 0.09
N ILE A 205 20.82 -10.65 -0.06
CA ILE A 205 21.69 -9.89 0.85
C ILE A 205 20.78 -8.95 1.62
N LYS A 206 20.66 -9.19 2.93
CA LYS A 206 19.90 -8.29 3.83
C LYS A 206 20.80 -7.17 4.30
N ALA A 207 20.26 -5.96 4.40
CA ALA A 207 20.95 -4.83 5.02
C ALA A 207 21.11 -5.09 6.53
N ASP A 208 22.28 -4.75 7.09
CA ASP A 208 22.59 -4.98 8.50
C ASP A 208 21.72 -4.16 9.47
N LYS A 209 21.07 -3.09 8.99
CA LYS A 209 20.09 -2.31 9.74
C LYS A 209 18.77 -2.29 8.97
N GLN A 210 17.77 -2.98 9.49
CA GLN A 210 16.38 -2.70 9.11
C GLN A 210 15.99 -1.37 9.77
N MET A 211 15.84 -0.32 8.97
CA MET A 211 15.14 0.89 9.42
C MET A 211 13.66 0.54 9.57
N ALA A 212 13.03 1.03 10.64
CA ALA A 212 11.60 0.85 10.83
C ALA A 212 10.83 1.40 9.62
N ASP A 213 9.77 0.71 9.22
CA ASP A 213 9.01 1.10 8.04
C ASP A 213 8.23 2.39 8.31
N ILE A 214 8.61 3.49 7.63
CA ILE A 214 7.92 4.78 7.77
C ILE A 214 6.44 4.72 7.35
N ALA A 215 6.03 3.72 6.57
CA ALA A 215 4.63 3.56 6.17
C ALA A 215 3.72 3.16 7.35
N GLU A 216 4.28 2.57 8.41
CA GLU A 216 3.56 2.17 9.62
C GLU A 216 3.71 3.18 10.77
N ALA A 217 4.47 4.24 10.57
CA ALA A 217 4.73 5.24 11.61
C ALA A 217 3.47 6.09 11.88
N LYS A 218 3.13 6.25 13.15
CA LYS A 218 2.02 7.13 13.57
C LYS A 218 2.37 8.60 13.52
N ILE A 219 3.65 8.94 13.67
CA ILE A 219 4.16 10.30 13.63
C ILE A 219 5.37 10.34 12.71
N LEU A 220 5.37 11.24 11.73
CA LEU A 220 6.48 11.45 10.80
C LEU A 220 6.94 12.89 10.81
N VAL A 221 8.24 13.08 11.00
CA VAL A 221 8.93 14.36 10.83
C VAL A 221 9.73 14.29 9.53
N SER A 222 9.22 14.92 8.47
CA SER A 222 9.75 14.78 7.12
C SER A 222 10.55 16.01 6.70
N GLY A 223 11.77 15.78 6.17
CA GLY A 223 12.67 16.81 5.72
C GLY A 223 12.71 16.97 4.20
N GLY A 224 12.60 18.23 3.74
CA GLY A 224 12.80 18.57 2.33
C GLY A 224 14.13 19.27 2.07
N ARG A 225 14.27 19.83 0.87
CA ARG A 225 15.49 20.54 0.44
C ARG A 225 15.90 21.68 1.39
N GLY A 226 14.95 22.29 2.09
CA GLY A 226 15.20 23.33 3.07
C GLY A 226 15.94 22.87 4.33
N VAL A 227 16.08 21.56 4.56
CA VAL A 227 16.87 20.99 5.65
C VAL A 227 18.37 21.02 5.36
N HIS A 228 18.74 21.06 4.09
CA HIS A 228 20.07 21.14 3.51
C HIS A 228 20.92 19.86 3.62
N ASP A 229 21.25 19.40 4.83
CA ASP A 229 22.26 18.39 5.08
C ASP A 229 21.89 17.44 6.24
N LYS A 230 22.83 16.58 6.61
CA LYS A 230 22.68 15.62 7.69
C LYS A 230 22.49 16.29 9.05
N GLU A 231 23.20 17.40 9.33
CA GLU A 231 23.05 18.14 10.59
C GLU A 231 21.62 18.68 10.76
N GLY A 232 21.04 19.15 9.65
CA GLY A 232 19.62 19.54 9.64
C GLY A 232 18.69 18.37 9.95
N PHE A 233 18.98 17.17 9.41
CA PHE A 233 18.22 15.97 9.72
C PHE A 233 18.41 15.49 11.16
N ASP A 234 19.56 15.69 11.79
CA ASP A 234 19.78 15.38 13.21
C ASP A 234 18.84 16.22 14.10
N LYS A 235 18.55 17.47 13.72
CA LYS A 235 17.54 18.30 14.41
C LYS A 235 16.12 17.76 14.24
N LEU A 236 15.78 17.24 13.05
CA LEU A 236 14.50 16.59 12.81
C LEU A 236 14.37 15.27 13.59
N GLN A 237 15.47 14.53 13.70
CA GLN A 237 15.53 13.30 14.49
C GLN A 237 15.26 13.59 15.98
N ALA A 238 15.88 14.63 16.53
CA ALA A 238 15.63 15.04 17.91
C ALA A 238 14.16 15.39 18.17
N LEU A 239 13.49 16.04 17.20
CA LEU A 239 12.05 16.30 17.28
C LEU A 239 11.23 15.03 17.18
N ALA A 240 11.58 14.14 16.25
CA ALA A 240 10.90 12.86 16.08
C ALA A 240 11.03 11.99 17.35
N ASP A 241 12.19 11.95 17.97
CA ASP A 241 12.44 11.20 19.21
C ASP A 241 11.55 11.68 20.36
N VAL A 242 11.42 13.00 20.53
CA VAL A 242 10.53 13.59 21.56
C VAL A 242 9.07 13.26 21.31
N LEU A 243 8.66 13.20 20.05
CA LEU A 243 7.28 12.86 19.65
C LEU A 243 7.00 11.35 19.62
N GLY A 244 8.03 10.51 19.76
CA GLY A 244 7.91 9.05 19.57
C GLY A 244 7.64 8.68 18.11
N GLY A 245 8.11 9.49 17.17
CA GLY A 245 7.92 9.33 15.74
C GLY A 245 9.18 8.88 14.98
N GLN A 246 9.10 8.92 13.66
CA GLN A 246 10.21 8.58 12.76
C GLN A 246 10.52 9.74 11.82
N VAL A 247 11.76 9.74 11.29
CA VAL A 247 12.18 10.71 10.28
C VAL A 247 11.93 10.17 8.88
N ALA A 248 11.37 11.03 8.03
CA ALA A 248 11.17 10.77 6.61
C ALA A 248 11.81 11.89 5.76
N SER A 249 11.83 11.70 4.45
CA SER A 249 12.42 12.70 3.56
C SER A 249 11.69 12.82 2.22
N SER A 250 11.86 13.97 1.57
CA SER A 250 11.47 14.13 0.17
C SER A 250 12.49 13.49 -0.76
N ARG A 251 12.08 13.17 -1.99
CA ARG A 251 12.95 12.62 -3.04
C ARG A 251 14.23 13.43 -3.25
N ALA A 252 14.17 14.76 -3.18
CA ALA A 252 15.34 15.61 -3.38
C ALA A 252 16.47 15.32 -2.39
N MET A 253 16.16 14.88 -1.17
CA MET A 253 17.17 14.57 -0.16
C MET A 253 17.77 13.18 -0.36
N VAL A 254 17.01 12.26 -0.96
CA VAL A 254 17.49 10.94 -1.38
C VAL A 254 18.39 11.07 -2.60
N ASP A 255 17.95 11.80 -3.63
CA ASP A 255 18.74 12.04 -4.85
C ASP A 255 20.08 12.75 -4.55
N ASN A 256 20.13 13.58 -3.49
CA ASN A 256 21.35 14.22 -2.99
C ASN A 256 22.21 13.32 -2.09
N GLY A 257 21.79 12.09 -1.80
CA GLY A 257 22.53 11.15 -0.96
C GLY A 257 22.55 11.50 0.54
N VAL A 258 21.68 12.41 1.00
CA VAL A 258 21.60 12.80 2.42
C VAL A 258 20.77 11.78 3.21
N MET A 259 19.70 11.25 2.61
CA MET A 259 18.83 10.27 3.23
C MET A 259 18.70 9.02 2.36
N PRO A 260 18.50 7.84 2.97
CA PRO A 260 18.30 6.60 2.22
C PRO A 260 16.91 6.56 1.58
N HIS A 261 16.77 5.76 0.52
CA HIS A 261 15.51 5.63 -0.24
C HIS A 261 14.34 5.09 0.60
N GLU A 262 14.63 4.29 1.61
CA GLU A 262 13.65 3.71 2.53
C GLU A 262 12.86 4.77 3.31
N CYS A 263 13.44 5.97 3.47
CA CYS A 263 12.82 7.13 4.11
C CYS A 263 12.07 8.05 3.13
N GLN A 264 12.06 7.73 1.82
CA GLN A 264 11.44 8.59 0.83
C GLN A 264 9.92 8.52 0.88
N VAL A 265 9.28 9.70 1.04
CA VAL A 265 7.83 9.87 0.92
C VAL A 265 7.49 10.48 -0.44
N GLY A 266 6.45 9.94 -1.08
CA GLY A 266 5.93 10.43 -2.35
C GLY A 266 5.55 9.32 -3.33
N GLN A 267 5.12 9.70 -4.51
CA GLN A 267 4.63 8.79 -5.56
C GLN A 267 5.62 7.69 -5.96
N THR A 268 6.93 7.99 -5.93
CA THR A 268 8.01 7.04 -6.26
C THR A 268 8.70 6.46 -5.03
N GLY A 269 8.30 6.88 -3.84
CA GLY A 269 8.74 6.36 -2.55
C GLY A 269 7.60 5.62 -1.85
N LYS A 270 7.51 5.81 -0.53
CA LYS A 270 6.42 5.25 0.28
C LYS A 270 5.25 6.23 0.35
N THR A 271 4.03 5.70 0.30
CA THR A 271 2.83 6.42 0.70
C THR A 271 2.62 6.18 2.19
N VAL A 272 2.39 7.25 2.94
CA VAL A 272 2.26 7.25 4.39
C VAL A 272 0.96 7.92 4.80
N ARG A 273 0.38 7.46 5.91
CA ARG A 273 -0.81 8.05 6.52
C ARG A 273 -0.66 8.09 8.04
N PRO A 274 0.27 8.91 8.56
CA PRO A 274 0.44 9.05 10.00
C PRO A 274 -0.68 9.90 10.61
N ASN A 275 -0.85 9.79 11.93
CA ASN A 275 -1.70 10.73 12.67
C ASN A 275 -1.15 12.16 12.67
N LEU A 276 0.19 12.30 12.58
CA LEU A 276 0.86 13.59 12.46
C LEU A 276 1.98 13.53 11.42
N TYR A 277 1.88 14.38 10.40
CA TYR A 277 2.93 14.60 9.41
C TYR A 277 3.49 16.00 9.52
N MET A 278 4.77 16.14 9.88
CA MET A 278 5.47 17.42 9.96
C MET A 278 6.35 17.62 8.72
N ALA A 279 5.95 18.51 7.83
CA ALA A 279 6.67 18.85 6.60
C ALA A 279 7.65 19.99 6.83
N CYS A 280 8.92 19.69 7.03
CA CYS A 280 9.98 20.65 7.34
C CYS A 280 10.82 21.00 6.09
N GLY A 281 10.68 22.22 5.57
CA GLY A 281 11.42 22.67 4.38
C GLY A 281 11.06 21.93 3.10
N ILE A 282 9.86 21.39 3.02
CA ILE A 282 9.28 20.72 1.86
C ILE A 282 8.48 21.72 1.03
N SER A 283 8.67 21.74 -0.29
CA SER A 283 7.97 22.67 -1.17
C SER A 283 6.49 22.30 -1.43
N GLY A 284 6.18 20.99 -1.40
CA GLY A 284 4.82 20.51 -1.72
C GLY A 284 4.63 20.23 -3.22
N ALA A 285 5.64 19.64 -3.88
CA ALA A 285 5.46 19.11 -5.22
C ALA A 285 4.36 18.03 -5.22
N ILE A 286 3.53 17.98 -6.27
CA ILE A 286 2.39 17.07 -6.41
C ILE A 286 2.79 15.62 -6.15
N GLN A 287 3.98 15.20 -6.61
CA GLN A 287 4.48 13.84 -6.39
C GLN A 287 4.79 13.55 -4.92
N HIS A 288 5.12 14.57 -4.13
CA HIS A 288 5.31 14.42 -2.68
C HIS A 288 3.96 14.40 -1.97
N LEU A 289 3.07 15.33 -2.31
CA LEU A 289 1.71 15.42 -1.74
C LEU A 289 0.97 14.10 -1.90
N ALA A 290 1.01 13.49 -3.09
CA ALA A 290 0.41 12.19 -3.36
C ALA A 290 0.86 11.04 -2.44
N GLY A 291 1.94 11.22 -1.68
CA GLY A 291 2.44 10.25 -0.72
C GLY A 291 2.11 10.57 0.74
N MET A 292 1.48 11.74 1.06
CA MET A 292 1.27 12.12 2.46
C MET A 292 -0.02 12.94 2.72
N GLU A 293 -0.73 13.37 1.69
CA GLU A 293 -1.91 14.26 1.83
C GLU A 293 -3.08 13.65 2.60
N GLU A 294 -3.12 12.31 2.72
CA GLU A 294 -4.10 11.56 3.51
C GLU A 294 -3.72 11.41 5.00
N SER A 295 -2.69 12.13 5.48
CA SER A 295 -2.33 12.17 6.91
C SER A 295 -3.44 12.81 7.73
N ASP A 296 -3.65 12.37 8.98
CA ASP A 296 -4.76 12.87 9.81
C ASP A 296 -4.56 14.34 10.22
N PHE A 297 -3.30 14.78 10.42
CA PHE A 297 -2.95 16.17 10.71
C PHE A 297 -1.59 16.53 10.09
N ILE A 298 -1.54 17.62 9.33
CA ILE A 298 -0.35 18.07 8.60
C ILE A 298 0.12 19.41 9.14
N VAL A 299 1.36 19.43 9.64
CA VAL A 299 2.06 20.67 10.04
C VAL A 299 3.13 20.99 9.01
N ALA A 300 3.13 22.17 8.42
CA ALA A 300 4.14 22.60 7.47
C ALA A 300 4.98 23.75 8.00
N ILE A 301 6.31 23.64 7.90
CA ILE A 301 7.28 24.69 8.24
C ILE A 301 8.08 25.02 6.97
N ASN A 302 7.91 26.23 6.45
CA ASN A 302 8.64 26.69 5.27
C ASN A 302 8.94 28.20 5.33
N LYS A 303 10.08 28.61 4.77
CA LYS A 303 10.45 30.06 4.63
C LYS A 303 9.59 30.76 3.59
N ASP A 304 9.21 30.04 2.52
CA ASP A 304 8.39 30.56 1.45
C ASP A 304 6.91 30.43 1.82
N LYS A 305 6.26 31.55 2.09
CA LYS A 305 4.84 31.61 2.41
C LYS A 305 3.90 31.15 1.29
N PHE A 306 4.42 31.07 0.06
CA PHE A 306 3.68 30.63 -1.11
C PHE A 306 3.98 29.17 -1.48
N ALA A 307 4.75 28.45 -0.66
CA ALA A 307 5.05 27.05 -0.92
C ALA A 307 3.76 26.23 -1.01
N PRO A 308 3.57 25.42 -2.06
CA PRO A 308 2.35 24.61 -2.27
C PRO A 308 2.02 23.68 -1.11
N ILE A 309 2.99 23.30 -0.27
CA ILE A 309 2.75 22.48 0.93
C ILE A 309 1.71 23.07 1.87
N PHE A 310 1.59 24.39 1.93
CA PHE A 310 0.61 25.06 2.76
C PHE A 310 -0.85 24.87 2.30
N SER A 311 -1.07 24.45 1.04
CA SER A 311 -2.42 24.18 0.53
C SER A 311 -3.06 22.92 1.13
N VAL A 312 -2.25 22.01 1.67
CA VAL A 312 -2.68 20.76 2.31
C VAL A 312 -2.39 20.72 3.81
N ALA A 313 -1.74 21.75 4.36
CA ALA A 313 -1.39 21.80 5.77
C ALA A 313 -2.57 22.30 6.62
N ASP A 314 -2.86 21.59 7.72
CA ASP A 314 -3.80 22.04 8.76
C ASP A 314 -3.21 23.18 9.58
N LEU A 315 -1.87 23.15 9.79
CA LEU A 315 -1.13 24.20 10.48
C LEU A 315 0.12 24.58 9.69
N GLY A 316 0.19 25.84 9.27
CA GLY A 316 1.33 26.41 8.55
C GLY A 316 2.16 27.36 9.41
N ILE A 317 3.48 27.15 9.45
CA ILE A 317 4.43 28.03 10.12
C ILE A 317 5.40 28.61 9.07
N VAL A 318 5.29 29.92 8.84
CA VAL A 318 6.19 30.59 7.90
C VAL A 318 7.44 31.07 8.65
N GLY A 319 8.59 30.44 8.37
CA GLY A 319 9.83 30.81 9.02
C GLY A 319 11.00 29.85 8.78
N ASP A 320 12.11 30.11 9.46
CA ASP A 320 13.33 29.30 9.34
C ASP A 320 13.23 28.02 10.20
N LEU A 321 13.13 26.87 9.56
CA LEU A 321 13.04 25.58 10.24
C LEU A 321 14.24 25.33 11.19
N HIS A 322 15.43 25.81 10.85
CA HIS A 322 16.63 25.63 11.69
C HIS A 322 16.56 26.34 13.03
N LYS A 323 15.68 27.34 13.16
CA LYS A 323 15.34 28.03 14.42
C LYS A 323 14.09 27.45 15.06
N ILE A 324 13.06 27.20 14.25
CA ILE A 324 11.73 26.77 14.74
C ILE A 324 11.78 25.35 15.29
N VAL A 325 12.41 24.40 14.58
CA VAL A 325 12.45 22.99 14.98
C VAL A 325 13.09 22.81 16.36
N PRO A 326 14.29 23.36 16.66
CA PRO A 326 14.84 23.23 18.02
C PRO A 326 13.97 23.86 19.11
N MET A 327 13.39 25.04 18.86
CA MET A 327 12.47 25.68 19.82
C MET A 327 11.21 24.84 20.07
N LEU A 328 10.68 24.24 19.02
CA LEU A 328 9.51 23.36 19.11
C LEU A 328 9.85 22.09 19.90
N THR A 329 11.03 21.50 19.63
CA THR A 329 11.52 20.32 20.36
C THR A 329 11.60 20.57 21.86
N GLU A 330 12.23 21.65 22.27
CA GLU A 330 12.34 22.02 23.68
C GLU A 330 10.98 22.30 24.32
N ARG A 331 10.10 22.99 23.60
CA ARG A 331 8.77 23.30 24.13
C ARG A 331 7.91 22.05 24.32
N ILE A 332 7.89 21.14 23.34
CA ILE A 332 7.14 19.88 23.43
C ILE A 332 7.71 19.02 24.56
N LYS A 333 9.02 18.89 24.67
CA LYS A 333 9.66 18.15 25.77
C LYS A 333 9.21 18.65 27.12
N HIS A 334 9.23 19.97 27.34
CA HIS A 334 8.77 20.59 28.58
C HIS A 334 7.27 20.35 28.88
N GLU A 335 6.42 20.29 27.84
CA GLU A 335 4.99 20.01 28.03
C GLU A 335 4.70 18.54 28.33
N LEU A 336 5.53 17.60 27.81
CA LEU A 336 5.41 16.17 28.06
C LEU A 336 5.96 15.74 29.44
N GLU A 337 6.82 16.58 30.08
CA GLU A 337 7.38 16.37 31.40
C GLU A 337 6.47 16.88 32.54
N LYS A 338 5.37 17.54 32.23
CA LYS A 338 4.35 18.03 33.18
C LYS A 338 3.32 16.96 33.50
#